data_ee3e98bf9b3de99188939af497a0f1e3
#
_entry.id   ee3e98bf9b3de99188939af497a0f1e3
#
_cell.length_a   1.000
_cell.length_b   1.000
_cell.length_c   1.000
_cell.angle_alpha   90.00
_cell.angle_beta   90.00
_cell.angle_gamma   90.00
#
_symmetry.space_group_name_H-M   'P 1'
#
loop_
_entity.id
_entity.type
_entity.pdbx_description
1 polymer ?
#
loop_
_entity_poly.entity_id
_entity_poly.type
_entity_poly.pdbx_seq_one_letter_code
_entity_poly.pdbx_strand_id
1 'polypeptide(L)'
;MFELMDSYSQSAVIKVLGVGGGGGNAVSHMVSAGLEGVEFICINTDAQALKHSKVRTALQIGCNITKGLGAGADPEVGRQAAMEDRDRIIELIEGCDMLFITAGMGGGTGTGAAPVVAQVAKELGILTVAVVTKPFEMEGNKRSRVADQGMLELSKYVDSLITIPNQKLLAVLGSTTTLLDAFKAANTVLQGAVQGIAELITRPGLINVDFADVRTVMSETGMAMMGSGAASGEDRAREAAEAAISSPLLEDINLAGAQGILVNVTAGMDLSI
;
A
#
# COMPACT_ATOMS: atom_id res chain seq x y z
N MET A 1 33.55 -25.96 -24.05
CA MET A 1 33.90 -24.87 -23.13
C MET A 1 32.56 -24.32 -22.64
N PHE A 2 32.13 -24.68 -21.42
CA PHE A 2 30.89 -24.16 -20.83
C PHE A 2 31.32 -22.91 -20.07
N GLU A 3 30.91 -21.75 -20.53
CA GLU A 3 30.98 -20.52 -19.73
C GLU A 3 29.94 -20.65 -18.61
N LEU A 4 30.38 -20.57 -17.37
CA LEU A 4 29.50 -20.33 -16.25
C LEU A 4 28.88 -18.94 -16.48
N MET A 5 27.63 -18.90 -16.90
CA MET A 5 26.84 -17.67 -16.76
C MET A 5 26.79 -17.36 -15.27
N ASP A 6 27.45 -16.29 -14.87
CA ASP A 6 27.19 -15.66 -13.58
C ASP A 6 25.71 -15.30 -13.55
N SER A 7 24.90 -16.16 -12.98
CA SER A 7 23.47 -15.91 -12.77
C SER A 7 23.33 -14.87 -11.65
N TYR A 8 23.55 -13.61 -11.99
CA TYR A 8 23.05 -12.50 -11.19
C TYR A 8 21.54 -12.46 -11.37
N SER A 9 20.81 -13.36 -10.73
CA SER A 9 19.39 -13.15 -10.49
C SER A 9 19.27 -12.17 -9.32
N GLN A 10 19.50 -10.88 -9.59
CA GLN A 10 19.08 -9.85 -8.66
C GLN A 10 17.55 -9.85 -8.67
N SER A 11 16.95 -10.41 -7.63
CA SER A 11 15.53 -10.22 -7.37
C SER A 11 15.30 -8.73 -7.10
N ALA A 12 14.22 -8.17 -7.66
CA ALA A 12 13.86 -6.78 -7.43
C ALA A 12 13.72 -6.50 -5.92
N VAL A 13 14.32 -5.42 -5.46
CA VAL A 13 14.24 -4.98 -4.07
C VAL A 13 12.95 -4.19 -3.88
N ILE A 14 12.02 -4.76 -3.12
CA ILE A 14 10.71 -4.16 -2.84
C ILE A 14 10.66 -3.72 -1.38
N LYS A 15 10.30 -2.46 -1.15
CA LYS A 15 10.10 -1.93 0.21
C LYS A 15 8.65 -1.51 0.41
N VAL A 16 8.15 -1.74 1.62
CA VAL A 16 6.80 -1.33 2.06
C VAL A 16 6.94 -0.37 3.22
N LEU A 17 6.60 0.87 3.00
CA LEU A 17 6.77 1.95 3.95
C LEU A 17 5.43 2.41 4.50
N GLY A 18 5.21 2.18 5.80
CA GLY A 18 4.04 2.64 6.53
C GLY A 18 4.24 4.04 7.10
N VAL A 19 3.39 4.99 6.70
CA VAL A 19 3.49 6.39 7.09
C VAL A 19 2.42 6.74 8.10
N GLY A 20 2.83 7.21 9.27
CA GLY A 20 1.95 7.60 10.37
C GLY A 20 1.29 6.41 11.06
N GLY A 21 0.32 6.66 11.94
CA GLY A 21 -0.33 5.62 12.74
C GLY A 21 -1.07 4.58 11.91
N GLY A 22 -1.86 4.99 10.93
CA GLY A 22 -2.61 4.08 10.06
C GLY A 22 -1.68 3.21 9.22
N GLY A 23 -0.67 3.80 8.57
CA GLY A 23 0.33 3.07 7.79
C GLY A 23 1.16 2.12 8.65
N GLY A 24 1.58 2.55 9.83
CA GLY A 24 2.31 1.70 10.78
C GLY A 24 1.49 0.48 11.23
N ASN A 25 0.19 0.64 11.47
CA ASN A 25 -0.71 -0.45 11.80
C ASN A 25 -0.86 -1.44 10.62
N ALA A 26 -1.00 -0.93 9.41
CA ALA A 26 -1.10 -1.75 8.21
C ALA A 26 0.15 -2.59 7.99
N VAL A 27 1.34 -1.99 8.08
CA VAL A 27 2.61 -2.71 7.94
C VAL A 27 2.83 -3.71 9.08
N SER A 28 2.48 -3.36 10.31
CA SER A 28 2.54 -4.30 11.45
C SER A 28 1.60 -5.50 11.26
N HIS A 29 0.47 -5.29 10.61
CA HIS A 29 -0.46 -6.35 10.22
C HIS A 29 0.17 -7.27 9.16
N MET A 30 0.78 -6.71 8.11
CA MET A 30 1.48 -7.45 7.04
C MET A 30 2.63 -8.30 7.58
N VAL A 31 3.44 -7.74 8.48
CA VAL A 31 4.51 -8.48 9.19
C VAL A 31 3.94 -9.65 9.99
N SER A 32 2.84 -9.42 10.71
CA SER A 32 2.18 -10.48 11.52
C SER A 32 1.57 -11.57 10.67
N ALA A 33 1.14 -11.25 9.46
CA ALA A 33 0.58 -12.19 8.49
C ALA A 33 1.66 -12.95 7.71
N GLY A 34 2.96 -12.66 7.94
CA GLY A 34 4.06 -13.38 7.33
C GLY A 34 4.26 -13.07 5.84
N LEU A 35 3.95 -11.84 5.40
CA LEU A 35 4.24 -11.43 4.02
C LEU A 35 5.76 -11.42 3.80
N GLU A 36 6.22 -12.21 2.84
CA GLU A 36 7.63 -12.42 2.51
C GLU A 36 8.02 -11.70 1.21
N GLY A 37 9.33 -11.60 0.97
CA GLY A 37 9.88 -11.03 -0.27
C GLY A 37 9.89 -9.52 -0.33
N VAL A 38 9.57 -8.83 0.78
CA VAL A 38 9.57 -7.37 0.90
C VAL A 38 10.22 -6.91 2.19
N GLU A 39 10.83 -5.73 2.17
CA GLU A 39 11.35 -5.07 3.36
C GLU A 39 10.32 -4.10 3.94
N PHE A 40 10.12 -4.16 5.26
CA PHE A 40 9.15 -3.32 5.94
C PHE A 40 9.82 -2.16 6.68
N ILE A 41 9.27 -0.96 6.48
CA ILE A 41 9.71 0.27 7.12
C ILE A 41 8.50 0.99 7.71
N CYS A 42 8.66 1.61 8.88
CA CYS A 42 7.64 2.44 9.49
C CYS A 42 8.21 3.83 9.81
N ILE A 43 7.53 4.88 9.37
CA ILE A 43 7.87 6.26 9.72
C ILE A 43 6.71 6.93 10.44
N ASN A 44 7.00 7.67 11.50
CA ASN A 44 5.98 8.36 12.26
C ASN A 44 6.57 9.57 13.01
N THR A 45 5.74 10.56 13.30
CA THR A 45 6.03 11.68 14.22
C THR A 45 5.78 11.31 15.68
N ASP A 46 5.03 10.23 15.94
CA ASP A 46 4.71 9.73 17.28
C ASP A 46 5.70 8.62 17.68
N ALA A 47 6.55 8.95 18.67
CA ALA A 47 7.56 8.03 19.20
C ALA A 47 6.95 6.82 19.93
N GLN A 48 5.78 6.97 20.54
CA GLN A 48 5.13 5.87 21.25
C GLN A 48 4.55 4.85 20.26
N ALA A 49 3.94 5.32 19.17
CA ALA A 49 3.43 4.45 18.12
C ALA A 49 4.56 3.61 17.49
N LEU A 50 5.75 4.20 17.30
CA LEU A 50 6.91 3.47 16.77
C LEU A 50 7.43 2.40 17.75
N LYS A 51 7.44 2.66 19.04
CA LYS A 51 7.87 1.68 20.06
C LYS A 51 6.99 0.43 20.11
N HIS A 52 5.72 0.56 19.76
CA HIS A 52 4.77 -0.55 19.72
C HIS A 52 4.70 -1.24 18.35
N SER A 53 5.43 -0.74 17.37
CA SER A 53 5.49 -1.33 16.03
C SER A 53 6.22 -2.67 16.05
N LYS A 54 5.73 -3.62 15.26
CA LYS A 54 6.40 -4.92 15.02
C LYS A 54 7.45 -4.85 13.91
N VAL A 55 7.59 -3.70 13.28
CA VAL A 55 8.51 -3.46 12.17
C VAL A 55 9.91 -3.23 12.72
N ARG A 56 10.91 -3.90 12.15
CA ARG A 56 12.31 -3.78 12.60
C ARG A 56 12.93 -2.43 12.26
N THR A 57 12.62 -1.91 11.06
CA THR A 57 13.14 -0.64 10.58
C THR A 57 12.10 0.46 10.84
N ALA A 58 12.39 1.34 11.78
CA ALA A 58 11.50 2.42 12.18
C ALA A 58 12.26 3.75 12.23
N LEU A 59 11.66 4.80 11.68
CA LEU A 59 12.20 6.15 11.66
C LEU A 59 11.21 7.12 12.32
N GLN A 60 11.64 7.77 13.39
CA GLN A 60 10.94 8.94 13.90
C GLN A 60 11.32 10.16 13.08
N ILE A 61 10.32 10.87 12.55
CA ILE A 61 10.49 12.09 11.75
C ILE A 61 9.98 13.33 12.53
N GLY A 62 10.55 14.48 12.23
CA GLY A 62 10.13 15.77 12.77
C GLY A 62 10.35 15.90 14.27
N CYS A 63 11.48 15.42 14.79
CA CYS A 63 11.78 15.45 16.22
C CYS A 63 11.80 16.86 16.80
N ASN A 64 12.30 17.85 16.05
CA ASN A 64 12.34 19.24 16.50
C ASN A 64 10.96 19.91 16.45
N ILE A 65 10.11 19.49 15.51
CA ILE A 65 8.76 20.06 15.29
C ILE A 65 7.76 19.47 16.28
N THR A 66 7.72 18.12 16.40
CA THR A 66 6.66 17.41 17.14
C THR A 66 7.08 16.95 18.52
N LYS A 67 8.37 16.90 18.81
CA LYS A 67 8.96 16.37 20.07
C LYS A 67 8.50 14.93 20.36
N GLY A 68 8.15 14.17 19.31
CA GLY A 68 7.66 12.80 19.44
C GLY A 68 6.20 12.66 19.86
N LEU A 69 5.42 13.75 19.88
CA LEU A 69 4.02 13.77 20.30
C LEU A 69 3.01 13.64 19.17
N GLY A 70 3.49 13.42 17.93
CA GLY A 70 2.64 13.34 16.75
C GLY A 70 2.34 14.69 16.08
N ALA A 71 1.65 14.66 14.96
CA ALA A 71 1.34 15.84 14.15
C ALA A 71 0.00 16.51 14.50
N GLY A 72 -0.70 16.07 15.53
CA GLY A 72 -1.94 16.70 16.00
C GLY A 72 -3.08 16.79 14.98
N ALA A 73 -3.19 15.82 14.06
CA ALA A 73 -4.14 15.82 12.95
C ALA A 73 -3.98 17.00 11.97
N ASP A 74 -2.80 17.63 11.94
CA ASP A 74 -2.45 18.69 11.00
C ASP A 74 -1.48 18.15 9.93
N PRO A 75 -1.91 18.05 8.64
CA PRO A 75 -1.05 17.57 7.58
C PRO A 75 0.16 18.45 7.30
N GLU A 76 0.07 19.75 7.56
CA GLU A 76 1.21 20.65 7.35
C GLU A 76 2.35 20.36 8.33
N VAL A 77 2.02 20.03 9.58
CA VAL A 77 3.00 19.57 10.58
C VAL A 77 3.62 18.23 10.12
N GLY A 78 2.80 17.31 9.59
CA GLY A 78 3.29 16.05 9.05
C GLY A 78 4.23 16.24 7.85
N ARG A 79 3.91 17.16 6.94
CA ARG A 79 4.74 17.54 5.80
C ARG A 79 6.07 18.12 6.24
N GLN A 80 6.05 19.09 7.15
CA GLN A 80 7.27 19.72 7.68
C GLN A 80 8.16 18.70 8.40
N ALA A 81 7.57 17.79 9.16
CA ALA A 81 8.28 16.71 9.83
C ALA A 81 9.03 15.79 8.84
N ALA A 82 8.39 15.45 7.72
CA ALA A 82 9.04 14.65 6.69
C ALA A 82 10.14 15.43 5.93
N MET A 83 9.93 16.74 5.73
CA MET A 83 10.94 17.61 5.12
C MET A 83 12.17 17.79 6.00
N GLU A 84 11.99 17.87 7.33
CA GLU A 84 13.11 17.94 8.30
C GLU A 84 14.03 16.72 8.20
N ASP A 85 13.46 15.53 8.03
CA ASP A 85 14.19 14.26 7.97
C ASP A 85 14.33 13.69 6.56
N ARG A 86 14.26 14.54 5.53
CA ARG A 86 14.26 14.13 4.13
C ARG A 86 15.47 13.26 3.76
N ASP A 87 16.65 13.61 4.22
CA ASP A 87 17.88 12.87 3.91
C ASP A 87 17.84 11.47 4.54
N ARG A 88 17.31 11.33 5.74
CA ARG A 88 17.12 10.03 6.39
C ARG A 88 16.06 9.17 5.68
N ILE A 89 15.05 9.79 5.08
CA ILE A 89 14.06 9.09 4.25
C ILE A 89 14.75 8.58 2.97
N ILE A 90 15.62 9.38 2.34
CA ILE A 90 16.42 8.96 1.18
C ILE A 90 17.22 7.71 1.54
N GLU A 91 18.01 7.75 2.62
CA GLU A 91 18.83 6.60 3.08
C GLU A 91 18.01 5.31 3.28
N LEU A 92 16.77 5.43 3.73
CA LEU A 92 15.89 4.28 3.95
C LEU A 92 15.36 3.64 2.67
N ILE A 93 15.11 4.44 1.64
CA ILE A 93 14.49 3.95 0.39
C ILE A 93 15.46 3.81 -0.76
N GLU A 94 16.67 4.36 -0.64
CA GLU A 94 17.71 4.23 -1.66
C GLU A 94 17.98 2.76 -2.00
N GLY A 95 18.22 2.49 -3.28
CA GLY A 95 18.54 1.14 -3.79
C GLY A 95 17.34 0.20 -3.87
N CYS A 96 16.09 0.64 -3.62
CA CYS A 96 14.94 -0.19 -3.93
C CYS A 96 14.43 0.07 -5.37
N ASP A 97 13.92 -0.99 -5.99
CA ASP A 97 13.34 -0.95 -7.33
C ASP A 97 11.88 -0.52 -7.30
N MET A 98 11.17 -0.89 -6.22
CA MET A 98 9.76 -0.57 -6.01
C MET A 98 9.46 -0.21 -4.56
N LEU A 99 8.73 0.87 -4.37
CA LEU A 99 8.27 1.35 -3.07
C LEU A 99 6.75 1.33 -2.99
N PHE A 100 6.22 0.56 -2.03
CA PHE A 100 4.85 0.72 -1.59
C PHE A 100 4.78 1.73 -0.44
N ILE A 101 3.92 2.73 -0.58
CA ILE A 101 3.61 3.69 0.49
C ILE A 101 2.22 3.37 1.01
N THR A 102 2.10 3.00 2.29
CA THR A 102 0.79 2.81 2.91
C THR A 102 0.55 3.84 4.00
N ALA A 103 -0.64 4.45 3.97
CA ALA A 103 -1.03 5.48 4.93
C ALA A 103 -2.55 5.49 5.16
N GLY A 104 -2.95 5.81 6.37
CA GLY A 104 -4.33 6.25 6.64
C GLY A 104 -4.45 7.74 6.38
N MET A 105 -5.26 8.11 5.39
CA MET A 105 -5.47 9.52 5.03
C MET A 105 -6.47 10.19 5.96
N GLY A 106 -6.36 11.51 6.10
CA GLY A 106 -7.24 12.33 6.96
C GLY A 106 -6.66 12.66 8.33
N GLY A 107 -5.49 12.09 8.68
CA GLY A 107 -4.71 12.48 9.85
C GLY A 107 -3.60 13.49 9.50
N GLY A 108 -2.73 13.78 10.45
CA GLY A 108 -1.60 14.70 10.25
C GLY A 108 -0.42 14.03 9.55
N THR A 109 0.21 13.04 10.20
CA THR A 109 1.45 12.42 9.70
C THR A 109 1.26 11.70 8.39
N GLY A 110 0.27 10.77 8.29
CA GLY A 110 0.05 9.99 7.07
C GLY A 110 -0.26 10.88 5.87
N THR A 111 -1.17 11.84 6.05
CA THR A 111 -1.61 12.75 4.98
C THR A 111 -0.53 13.72 4.53
N GLY A 112 0.26 14.24 5.48
CA GLY A 112 1.28 15.25 5.17
C GLY A 112 2.62 14.67 4.74
N ALA A 113 3.07 13.58 5.37
CA ALA A 113 4.38 13.00 5.11
C ALA A 113 4.40 12.06 3.89
N ALA A 114 3.31 11.33 3.57
CA ALA A 114 3.29 10.42 2.45
C ALA A 114 3.61 11.08 1.09
N PRO A 115 3.07 12.28 0.77
CA PRO A 115 3.47 13.00 -0.46
C PRO A 115 4.95 13.35 -0.52
N VAL A 116 5.57 13.70 0.61
CA VAL A 116 7.01 14.01 0.68
C VAL A 116 7.84 12.76 0.41
N VAL A 117 7.48 11.63 0.99
CA VAL A 117 8.12 10.34 0.72
C VAL A 117 7.99 9.97 -0.76
N ALA A 118 6.79 10.12 -1.32
CA ALA A 118 6.55 9.84 -2.74
C ALA A 118 7.37 10.75 -3.66
N GLN A 119 7.50 12.04 -3.31
CA GLN A 119 8.35 12.96 -4.04
C GLN A 119 9.81 12.52 -4.04
N VAL A 120 10.33 12.12 -2.87
CA VAL A 120 11.71 11.60 -2.74
C VAL A 120 11.89 10.34 -3.60
N ALA A 121 10.95 9.41 -3.53
CA ALA A 121 11.01 8.18 -4.32
C ALA A 121 11.00 8.46 -5.84
N LYS A 122 10.17 9.40 -6.28
CA LYS A 122 10.11 9.86 -7.67
C LYS A 122 11.43 10.48 -8.14
N GLU A 123 12.06 11.31 -7.31
CA GLU A 123 13.37 11.91 -7.61
C GLU A 123 14.48 10.85 -7.74
N LEU A 124 14.38 9.76 -7.01
CA LEU A 124 15.29 8.61 -7.08
C LEU A 124 14.95 7.63 -8.23
N GLY A 125 13.88 7.86 -8.98
CA GLY A 125 13.44 6.99 -10.09
C GLY A 125 12.88 5.65 -9.64
N ILE A 126 12.42 5.54 -8.39
CA ILE A 126 11.84 4.33 -7.80
C ILE A 126 10.38 4.21 -8.24
N LEU A 127 9.98 3.04 -8.75
CA LEU A 127 8.57 2.75 -9.03
C LEU A 127 7.76 2.84 -7.74
N THR A 128 6.84 3.80 -7.66
CA THR A 128 6.13 4.13 -6.42
C THR A 128 4.64 3.89 -6.53
N VAL A 129 4.14 2.97 -5.72
CA VAL A 129 2.71 2.64 -5.61
C VAL A 129 2.21 3.02 -4.22
N ALA A 130 1.27 3.95 -4.15
CA ALA A 130 0.61 4.26 -2.89
C ALA A 130 -0.66 3.44 -2.72
N VAL A 131 -0.81 2.80 -1.56
CA VAL A 131 -2.01 2.05 -1.16
C VAL A 131 -2.52 2.66 0.14
N VAL A 132 -3.55 3.48 0.04
CA VAL A 132 -4.01 4.32 1.15
C VAL A 132 -5.47 4.11 1.48
N THR A 133 -5.84 4.31 2.74
CA THR A 133 -7.23 4.24 3.17
C THR A 133 -7.85 5.63 3.30
N LYS A 134 -9.10 5.76 2.84
CA LYS A 134 -9.96 6.91 3.13
C LYS A 134 -10.75 6.62 4.41
N PRO A 135 -10.88 7.62 5.33
CA PRO A 135 -11.53 7.41 6.62
C PRO A 135 -13.00 6.99 6.48
N PHE A 136 -13.52 6.33 7.51
CA PHE A 136 -14.96 6.08 7.66
C PHE A 136 -15.72 7.39 7.82
N GLU A 137 -16.99 7.44 7.39
CA GLU A 137 -17.84 8.62 7.58
C GLU A 137 -18.01 9.02 9.04
N MET A 138 -18.04 8.03 9.94
CA MET A 138 -18.11 8.25 11.39
C MET A 138 -16.90 8.99 11.98
N GLU A 139 -15.77 9.03 11.28
CA GLU A 139 -14.58 9.79 11.69
C GLU A 139 -14.74 11.30 11.43
N GLY A 140 -15.75 11.70 10.68
CA GLY A 140 -16.20 13.06 10.48
C GLY A 140 -15.73 13.71 9.18
N ASN A 141 -16.53 14.64 8.69
CA ASN A 141 -16.34 15.32 7.40
C ASN A 141 -15.00 16.09 7.30
N LYS A 142 -14.49 16.60 8.41
CA LYS A 142 -13.19 17.28 8.42
C LYS A 142 -12.07 16.33 7.99
N ARG A 143 -12.05 15.11 8.55
CA ARG A 143 -11.08 14.07 8.19
C ARG A 143 -11.20 13.65 6.73
N SER A 144 -12.43 13.49 6.24
CA SER A 144 -12.67 13.12 4.84
C SER A 144 -12.12 14.17 3.87
N ARG A 145 -12.36 15.47 4.12
CA ARG A 145 -11.81 16.57 3.29
C ARG A 145 -10.29 16.61 3.31
N VAL A 146 -9.69 16.43 4.48
CA VAL A 146 -8.24 16.38 4.63
C VAL A 146 -7.66 15.19 3.87
N ALA A 147 -8.34 14.03 3.91
CA ALA A 147 -7.95 12.86 3.14
C ALA A 147 -8.01 13.12 1.62
N ASP A 148 -9.08 13.73 1.13
CA ASP A 148 -9.24 14.04 -0.30
C ASP A 148 -8.12 14.97 -0.80
N GLN A 149 -7.79 16.01 -0.04
CA GLN A 149 -6.68 16.91 -0.37
C GLN A 149 -5.32 16.20 -0.35
N GLY A 150 -5.08 15.35 0.65
CA GLY A 150 -3.84 14.58 0.76
C GLY A 150 -3.67 13.57 -0.36
N MET A 151 -4.75 12.89 -0.78
CA MET A 151 -4.73 11.98 -1.92
C MET A 151 -4.45 12.71 -3.23
N LEU A 152 -5.04 13.90 -3.42
CA LEU A 152 -4.76 14.74 -4.59
C LEU A 152 -3.30 15.19 -4.62
N GLU A 153 -2.71 15.51 -3.48
CA GLU A 153 -1.29 15.86 -3.42
C GLU A 153 -0.39 14.65 -3.67
N LEU A 154 -0.71 13.50 -3.06
CA LEU A 154 0.04 12.27 -3.21
C LEU A 154 0.05 11.77 -4.66
N SER A 155 -1.08 11.89 -5.38
CA SER A 155 -1.21 11.45 -6.77
C SER A 155 -0.26 12.15 -7.76
N LYS A 156 0.30 13.30 -7.41
CA LYS A 156 1.27 14.01 -8.26
C LYS A 156 2.65 13.35 -8.29
N TYR A 157 2.95 12.54 -7.29
CA TYR A 157 4.29 11.99 -7.07
C TYR A 157 4.37 10.47 -7.19
N VAL A 158 3.25 9.77 -7.15
CA VAL A 158 3.21 8.31 -7.30
C VAL A 158 2.91 7.91 -8.75
N ASP A 159 3.39 6.74 -9.16
CA ASP A 159 3.05 6.16 -10.45
C ASP A 159 1.63 5.61 -10.43
N SER A 160 1.25 4.95 -9.33
CA SER A 160 -0.09 4.41 -9.12
C SER A 160 -0.62 4.76 -7.73
N LEU A 161 -1.88 5.18 -7.64
CA LEU A 161 -2.58 5.44 -6.39
C LEU A 161 -3.78 4.51 -6.23
N ILE A 162 -3.68 3.57 -5.31
CA ILE A 162 -4.77 2.66 -4.92
C ILE A 162 -5.45 3.24 -3.68
N THR A 163 -6.71 3.62 -3.82
CA THR A 163 -7.48 4.17 -2.70
C THR A 163 -8.49 3.14 -2.21
N ILE A 164 -8.49 2.88 -0.90
CA ILE A 164 -9.42 1.97 -0.23
C ILE A 164 -10.39 2.81 0.61
N PRO A 165 -11.63 3.00 0.13
CA PRO A 165 -12.65 3.71 0.91
C PRO A 165 -13.13 2.79 2.04
N ASN A 166 -12.74 3.08 3.28
CA ASN A 166 -13.13 2.26 4.45
C ASN A 166 -14.66 2.09 4.55
N GLN A 167 -15.43 3.11 4.15
CA GLN A 167 -16.89 3.06 4.17
C GLN A 167 -17.45 1.92 3.32
N LYS A 168 -16.85 1.63 2.15
CA LYS A 168 -17.27 0.53 1.28
C LYS A 168 -17.06 -0.85 1.92
N LEU A 169 -16.10 -0.98 2.85
CA LEU A 169 -15.86 -2.23 3.56
C LEU A 169 -17.00 -2.60 4.52
N LEU A 170 -17.71 -1.61 5.06
CA LEU A 170 -18.85 -1.87 5.96
C LEU A 170 -19.99 -2.58 5.26
N ALA A 171 -20.15 -2.37 3.95
CA ALA A 171 -21.18 -3.07 3.16
C ALA A 171 -20.95 -4.60 3.12
N VAL A 172 -19.69 -5.03 3.16
CA VAL A 172 -19.31 -6.46 3.15
C VAL A 172 -19.35 -7.07 4.54
N LEU A 173 -18.94 -6.28 5.55
CA LEU A 173 -18.74 -6.77 6.92
C LEU A 173 -20.04 -6.97 7.70
N GLY A 174 -21.12 -6.27 7.30
CA GLY A 174 -22.42 -6.35 7.95
C GLY A 174 -22.57 -5.43 9.17
N SER A 175 -23.83 -5.27 9.61
CA SER A 175 -24.24 -4.28 10.63
C SER A 175 -23.79 -4.57 12.07
N THR A 176 -23.31 -5.77 12.37
CA THR A 176 -22.84 -6.18 13.70
C THR A 176 -21.34 -6.05 13.88
N THR A 177 -20.64 -5.54 12.88
CA THR A 177 -19.16 -5.39 12.89
C THR A 177 -18.71 -4.37 13.92
N THR A 178 -17.73 -4.75 14.74
CA THR A 178 -17.11 -3.81 15.68
C THR A 178 -16.18 -2.84 14.95
N LEU A 179 -15.95 -1.66 15.54
CA LEU A 179 -14.99 -0.70 15.00
C LEU A 179 -13.59 -1.29 14.81
N LEU A 180 -13.17 -2.12 15.78
CA LEU A 180 -11.87 -2.80 15.71
C LEU A 180 -11.80 -3.77 14.52
N ASP A 181 -12.85 -4.52 14.25
CA ASP A 181 -12.91 -5.46 13.14
C ASP A 181 -12.97 -4.73 11.80
N ALA A 182 -13.64 -3.58 11.73
CA ALA A 182 -13.65 -2.73 10.55
C ALA A 182 -12.24 -2.22 10.20
N PHE A 183 -11.45 -1.77 11.18
CA PHE A 183 -10.06 -1.39 10.95
C PHE A 183 -9.14 -2.58 10.61
N LYS A 184 -9.38 -3.76 11.22
CA LYS A 184 -8.66 -4.97 10.82
C LYS A 184 -8.95 -5.35 9.37
N ALA A 185 -10.20 -5.28 8.95
CA ALA A 185 -10.59 -5.54 7.56
C ALA A 185 -9.90 -4.55 6.58
N ALA A 186 -9.84 -3.26 6.93
CA ALA A 186 -9.09 -2.28 6.13
C ALA A 186 -7.61 -2.67 6.01
N ASN A 187 -6.96 -3.10 7.09
CA ASN A 187 -5.57 -3.56 7.06
C ASN A 187 -5.40 -4.84 6.23
N THR A 188 -6.37 -5.76 6.27
CA THR A 188 -6.36 -6.99 5.44
C THR A 188 -6.46 -6.64 3.96
N VAL A 189 -7.27 -5.66 3.59
CA VAL A 189 -7.38 -5.19 2.19
C VAL A 189 -6.10 -4.51 1.75
N LEU A 190 -5.49 -3.65 2.58
CA LEU A 190 -4.17 -3.05 2.31
C LEU A 190 -3.09 -4.13 2.11
N GLN A 191 -3.10 -5.16 2.96
CA GLN A 191 -2.20 -6.31 2.81
C GLN A 191 -2.42 -7.02 1.48
N GLY A 192 -3.67 -7.33 1.12
CA GLY A 192 -4.01 -8.01 -0.12
C GLY A 192 -3.54 -7.24 -1.34
N ALA A 193 -3.65 -5.90 -1.33
CA ALA A 193 -3.16 -5.05 -2.41
C ALA A 193 -1.63 -5.15 -2.58
N VAL A 194 -0.88 -4.99 -1.50
CA VAL A 194 0.58 -5.07 -1.51
C VAL A 194 1.04 -6.48 -1.87
N GLN A 195 0.44 -7.49 -1.23
CA GLN A 195 0.77 -8.90 -1.43
C GLN A 195 0.53 -9.33 -2.89
N GLY A 196 -0.63 -8.99 -3.45
CA GLY A 196 -0.99 -9.38 -4.81
C GLY A 196 0.00 -8.89 -5.85
N ILE A 197 0.52 -7.67 -5.71
CA ILE A 197 1.52 -7.09 -6.61
C ILE A 197 2.93 -7.63 -6.31
N ALA A 198 3.30 -7.68 -5.03
CA ALA A 198 4.64 -8.15 -4.63
C ALA A 198 4.87 -9.62 -5.01
N GLU A 199 3.88 -10.50 -4.85
CA GLU A 199 4.00 -11.91 -5.19
C GLU A 199 4.18 -12.15 -6.68
N LEU A 200 3.62 -11.32 -7.56
CA LEU A 200 3.87 -11.42 -9.01
C LEU A 200 5.36 -11.24 -9.35
N ILE A 201 6.08 -10.45 -8.56
CA ILE A 201 7.49 -10.14 -8.77
C ILE A 201 8.39 -11.13 -8.03
N THR A 202 8.02 -11.50 -6.80
CA THR A 202 8.90 -12.25 -5.88
C THR A 202 8.70 -13.76 -5.93
N ARG A 203 7.54 -14.23 -6.40
CA ARG A 203 7.22 -15.66 -6.46
C ARG A 203 7.15 -16.15 -7.89
N PRO A 204 7.99 -17.12 -8.28
CA PRO A 204 7.88 -17.74 -9.60
C PRO A 204 6.55 -18.51 -9.71
N GLY A 205 5.79 -18.19 -10.74
CA GLY A 205 4.53 -18.86 -11.08
C GLY A 205 4.65 -19.76 -12.30
N LEU A 206 3.53 -20.36 -12.69
CA LEU A 206 3.42 -21.10 -13.95
C LEU A 206 3.52 -20.14 -15.15
N ILE A 207 2.94 -18.97 -15.03
CA ILE A 207 3.09 -17.85 -15.96
C ILE A 207 3.77 -16.74 -15.17
N ASN A 208 4.97 -16.38 -15.58
CA ASN A 208 5.76 -15.37 -14.89
C ASN A 208 5.58 -14.02 -15.58
N VAL A 209 5.48 -12.99 -14.75
CA VAL A 209 5.55 -11.59 -15.15
C VAL A 209 6.85 -11.03 -14.57
N ASP A 210 7.71 -10.46 -15.40
CA ASP A 210 8.93 -9.84 -14.90
C ASP A 210 8.67 -8.45 -14.31
N PHE A 211 9.66 -7.92 -13.58
CA PHE A 211 9.53 -6.61 -12.97
C PHE A 211 9.32 -5.48 -14.01
N ALA A 212 9.89 -5.64 -15.21
CA ALA A 212 9.74 -4.63 -16.26
C ALA A 212 8.31 -4.56 -16.78
N ASP A 213 7.61 -5.70 -16.89
CA ASP A 213 6.20 -5.76 -17.26
C ASP A 213 5.32 -5.09 -16.18
N VAL A 214 5.55 -5.43 -14.90
CA VAL A 214 4.85 -4.77 -13.78
C VAL A 214 5.10 -3.27 -13.79
N ARG A 215 6.34 -2.84 -13.98
CA ARG A 215 6.70 -1.43 -14.10
C ARG A 215 5.93 -0.76 -15.23
N THR A 216 5.85 -1.37 -16.40
CA THR A 216 5.13 -0.81 -17.55
C THR A 216 3.66 -0.58 -17.24
N VAL A 217 2.97 -1.58 -16.68
CA VAL A 217 1.55 -1.46 -16.32
C VAL A 217 1.31 -0.44 -15.20
N MET A 218 2.17 -0.45 -14.17
CA MET A 218 2.00 0.41 -12.98
C MET A 218 2.47 1.84 -13.19
N SER A 219 3.28 2.12 -14.22
CA SER A 219 3.72 3.47 -14.59
C SER A 219 2.68 4.24 -15.41
N GLU A 220 1.60 3.60 -15.85
CA GLU A 220 0.44 4.31 -16.40
C GLU A 220 -0.17 5.18 -15.28
N THR A 221 0.20 6.45 -15.30
CA THR A 221 -0.11 7.41 -14.22
C THR A 221 -1.61 7.54 -14.02
N GLY A 222 -2.10 7.21 -12.83
CA GLY A 222 -3.52 7.37 -12.55
C GLY A 222 -3.98 6.74 -11.23
N MET A 223 -5.30 6.76 -11.07
CA MET A 223 -5.95 6.01 -10.00
C MET A 223 -6.01 4.54 -10.40
N ALA A 224 -5.49 3.69 -9.52
CA ALA A 224 -5.62 2.26 -9.66
C ALA A 224 -6.64 1.72 -8.65
N MET A 225 -7.25 0.61 -9.01
CA MET A 225 -8.24 -0.04 -8.16
C MET A 225 -7.96 -1.53 -8.10
N MET A 226 -8.42 -2.16 -7.04
CA MET A 226 -8.27 -3.60 -6.90
C MET A 226 -9.57 -4.26 -6.45
N GLY A 227 -9.77 -5.47 -6.95
CA GLY A 227 -10.74 -6.39 -6.41
C GLY A 227 -10.05 -7.72 -6.10
N SER A 228 -10.55 -8.44 -5.13
CA SER A 228 -10.07 -9.77 -4.79
C SER A 228 -11.27 -10.70 -4.58
N GLY A 229 -11.08 -11.95 -4.97
CA GLY A 229 -12.09 -12.98 -4.78
C GLY A 229 -11.43 -14.32 -4.46
N ALA A 230 -12.06 -15.10 -3.63
CA ALA A 230 -11.64 -16.45 -3.30
C ALA A 230 -12.86 -17.37 -3.27
N ALA A 231 -12.72 -18.56 -3.81
CA ALA A 231 -13.78 -19.57 -3.82
C ALA A 231 -13.19 -20.98 -3.72
N SER A 232 -14.02 -21.92 -3.34
CA SER A 232 -13.69 -23.34 -3.26
C SER A 232 -14.82 -24.16 -3.88
N GLY A 233 -14.53 -25.36 -4.38
CA GLY A 233 -15.52 -26.23 -5.02
C GLY A 233 -15.35 -26.32 -6.52
N GLU A 234 -16.36 -26.84 -7.20
CA GLU A 234 -16.31 -27.20 -8.62
C GLU A 234 -16.27 -25.96 -9.52
N ASP A 235 -17.05 -24.93 -9.21
CA ASP A 235 -17.14 -23.65 -9.95
C ASP A 235 -16.20 -22.56 -9.40
N ARG A 236 -15.22 -22.90 -8.56
CA ARG A 236 -14.38 -21.96 -7.80
C ARG A 236 -13.69 -20.88 -8.66
N ALA A 237 -13.25 -21.24 -9.86
CA ALA A 237 -12.54 -20.31 -10.74
C ALA A 237 -13.45 -19.15 -11.16
N ARG A 238 -14.67 -19.48 -11.62
CA ARG A 238 -15.67 -18.49 -12.02
C ARG A 238 -16.17 -17.67 -10.83
N GLU A 239 -16.48 -18.32 -9.73
CA GLU A 239 -16.97 -17.66 -8.51
C GLU A 239 -15.93 -16.70 -7.94
N ALA A 240 -14.65 -17.08 -7.90
CA ALA A 240 -13.57 -16.20 -7.45
C ALA A 240 -13.39 -15.00 -8.38
N ALA A 241 -13.44 -15.20 -9.71
CA ALA A 241 -13.35 -14.12 -10.67
C ALA A 241 -14.55 -13.16 -10.57
N GLU A 242 -15.76 -13.68 -10.47
CA GLU A 242 -16.99 -12.87 -10.27
C GLU A 242 -16.92 -12.09 -8.97
N ALA A 243 -16.47 -12.70 -7.87
CA ALA A 243 -16.27 -12.03 -6.58
C ALA A 243 -15.24 -10.89 -6.66
N ALA A 244 -14.14 -11.10 -7.39
CA ALA A 244 -13.12 -10.07 -7.60
C ALA A 244 -13.65 -8.87 -8.38
N ILE A 245 -14.37 -9.11 -9.48
CA ILE A 245 -14.93 -8.06 -10.34
C ILE A 245 -16.10 -7.34 -9.65
N SER A 246 -16.88 -8.06 -8.85
CA SER A 246 -18.02 -7.50 -8.10
C SER A 246 -17.62 -6.93 -6.74
N SER A 247 -16.32 -6.74 -6.50
CA SER A 247 -15.84 -6.16 -5.24
C SER A 247 -16.46 -4.78 -5.00
N PRO A 248 -16.99 -4.48 -3.81
CA PRO A 248 -17.49 -3.14 -3.48
C PRO A 248 -16.45 -2.03 -3.63
N LEU A 249 -15.17 -2.37 -3.62
CA LEU A 249 -14.08 -1.44 -3.87
C LEU A 249 -14.00 -0.99 -5.34
N LEU A 250 -14.60 -1.75 -6.26
CA LEU A 250 -14.71 -1.44 -7.70
C LEU A 250 -16.08 -0.83 -8.07
N GLU A 251 -17.01 -0.76 -7.11
CA GLU A 251 -18.33 -0.16 -7.31
C GLU A 251 -18.16 1.31 -7.73
N ASP A 252 -18.97 1.79 -8.64
CA ASP A 252 -18.92 3.13 -9.24
C ASP A 252 -17.80 3.34 -10.29
N ILE A 253 -17.07 2.29 -10.72
CA ILE A 253 -15.98 2.42 -11.68
C ILE A 253 -16.30 1.70 -12.98
N ASN A 254 -16.07 2.42 -14.06
CA ASN A 254 -16.19 1.85 -15.40
C ASN A 254 -14.84 1.19 -15.80
N LEU A 255 -14.75 -0.13 -15.63
CA LEU A 255 -13.58 -0.91 -16.02
C LEU A 255 -13.27 -0.84 -17.53
N ALA A 256 -14.25 -0.46 -18.37
CA ALA A 256 -14.06 -0.35 -19.82
C ALA A 256 -13.06 0.75 -20.23
N GLY A 257 -12.67 1.63 -19.30
CA GLY A 257 -11.65 2.67 -19.50
C GLY A 257 -10.26 2.32 -18.96
N ALA A 258 -10.05 1.12 -18.43
CA ALA A 258 -8.77 0.74 -17.86
C ALA A 258 -7.68 0.69 -18.92
N GLN A 259 -6.54 1.37 -18.65
CA GLN A 259 -5.36 1.41 -19.52
C GLN A 259 -4.50 0.16 -19.35
N GLY A 260 -4.47 -0.41 -18.13
CA GLY A 260 -3.74 -1.61 -17.79
C GLY A 260 -4.52 -2.46 -16.78
N ILE A 261 -4.35 -3.77 -16.86
CA ILE A 261 -4.93 -4.73 -15.92
C ILE A 261 -3.83 -5.68 -15.48
N LEU A 262 -3.68 -5.84 -14.17
CA LEU A 262 -2.78 -6.80 -13.56
C LEU A 262 -3.63 -7.88 -12.89
N VAL A 263 -3.39 -9.14 -13.21
CA VAL A 263 -4.15 -10.27 -12.67
C VAL A 263 -3.20 -11.24 -11.97
N ASN A 264 -3.47 -11.52 -10.70
CA ASN A 264 -2.79 -12.56 -9.94
C ASN A 264 -3.78 -13.70 -9.65
N VAL A 265 -3.44 -14.92 -10.06
CA VAL A 265 -4.25 -16.12 -9.82
C VAL A 265 -3.44 -17.12 -9.01
N THR A 266 -3.91 -17.41 -7.80
CA THR A 266 -3.32 -18.45 -6.94
C THR A 266 -4.32 -19.61 -6.82
N ALA A 267 -3.91 -20.80 -7.18
CA ALA A 267 -4.78 -21.97 -7.18
C ALA A 267 -4.02 -23.25 -6.81
N GLY A 268 -4.76 -24.30 -6.45
CA GLY A 268 -4.23 -25.64 -6.30
C GLY A 268 -3.81 -26.27 -7.64
N MET A 269 -3.04 -27.35 -7.58
CA MET A 269 -2.55 -28.09 -8.77
C MET A 269 -3.67 -28.76 -9.58
N ASP A 270 -4.87 -28.74 -9.08
CA ASP A 270 -6.09 -29.32 -9.65
C ASP A 270 -6.95 -28.27 -10.40
N LEU A 271 -6.39 -27.09 -10.70
CA LEU A 271 -7.08 -26.08 -11.50
C LEU A 271 -7.23 -26.59 -12.94
N SER A 272 -8.48 -26.73 -13.39
CA SER A 272 -8.80 -27.07 -14.78
C SER A 272 -8.81 -25.81 -15.66
N ILE A 273 -8.60 -26.03 -16.97
CA ILE A 273 -8.68 -24.99 -18.01
C ILE A 273 -10.14 -24.61 -18.26
#